data_f99b3cc62733d3e1188a2947d15e737d
#
_entry.id   f99b3cc62733d3e1188a2947d15e737d
#
_cell.length_a   1.000
_cell.length_b   1.000
_cell.length_c   1.000
_cell.angle_alpha   90.00
_cell.angle_beta   90.00
_cell.angle_gamma   90.00
#
_symmetry.space_group_name_H-M   'P 1'
#
loop_
_entity.id
_entity.type
_entity.pdbx_description
1 polymer ?
#
loop_
_entity_poly.entity_id
_entity_poly.type
_entity_poly.pdbx_seq_one_letter_code
_entity_poly.pdbx_strand_id
1 'polypeptide(L)'
;MVGIDIAGPVKDGVRYDDYAELYALARSEGLKTTVHTGEDGTVEEMAHVLKVLPLDRINHGFRAYKDPKLMETLREKNLTLCLAPTSNMSLNFIHDTAHLGEVLRTLYDAGVKFCINTDNPSMLKTDLVKEVELVRSTGEFSESEMSTIIRAGFEASFVPTQPGKNLYL
;
A
#
# COMPACT_ATOMS: atom_id res chain seq x y z
N MET A 1 -4.72 8.07 -19.30
CA MET A 1 -3.95 7.18 -18.38
C MET A 1 -3.32 8.06 -17.31
N VAL A 2 -3.37 7.66 -16.05
CA VAL A 2 -2.83 8.47 -14.93
C VAL A 2 -1.56 7.85 -14.32
N GLY A 3 -1.28 6.59 -14.58
CA GLY A 3 -0.10 5.91 -14.06
C GLY A 3 0.06 4.50 -14.61
N ILE A 4 1.15 3.84 -14.20
CA ILE A 4 1.49 2.45 -14.52
C ILE A 4 1.69 1.64 -13.25
N ASP A 5 1.53 0.33 -13.37
CA ASP A 5 1.66 -0.63 -12.28
C ASP A 5 2.30 -1.94 -12.79
N ILE A 6 3.03 -2.63 -11.94
CA ILE A 6 3.40 -4.03 -12.11
C ILE A 6 2.64 -4.81 -11.04
N ALA A 7 1.79 -5.73 -11.48
CA ALA A 7 0.97 -6.58 -10.63
C ALA A 7 1.06 -8.04 -11.05
N GLY A 8 0.83 -8.93 -10.11
CA GLY A 8 0.80 -10.37 -10.30
C GLY A 8 1.74 -11.09 -9.33
N PRO A 9 1.60 -12.42 -9.22
CA PRO A 9 2.40 -13.20 -8.27
C PRO A 9 3.89 -13.11 -8.63
N VAL A 10 4.71 -12.94 -7.59
CA VAL A 10 6.16 -13.02 -7.73
C VAL A 10 6.52 -14.47 -8.05
N LYS A 11 6.91 -14.71 -9.31
CA LYS A 11 7.34 -16.01 -9.80
C LYS A 11 8.77 -15.92 -10.29
N ASP A 12 9.40 -17.07 -10.40
CA ASP A 12 10.73 -17.19 -10.99
C ASP A 12 10.77 -16.47 -12.36
N GLY A 13 11.67 -15.52 -12.49
CA GLY A 13 11.91 -14.78 -13.73
C GLY A 13 11.37 -13.33 -13.77
N VAL A 14 10.60 -12.87 -12.79
CA VAL A 14 10.29 -11.44 -12.69
C VAL A 14 11.54 -10.69 -12.21
N ARG A 15 12.03 -9.79 -13.06
CA ARG A 15 13.18 -8.94 -12.77
C ARG A 15 12.74 -7.48 -12.80
N TYR A 16 12.59 -6.88 -11.63
CA TYR A 16 12.18 -5.47 -11.54
C TYR A 16 13.14 -4.50 -12.21
N ASP A 17 14.43 -4.87 -12.30
CA ASP A 17 15.44 -4.11 -13.02
C ASP A 17 15.09 -3.89 -14.49
N ASP A 18 14.45 -4.88 -15.13
CA ASP A 18 14.06 -4.82 -16.55
C ASP A 18 12.96 -3.76 -16.81
N TYR A 19 12.30 -3.28 -15.76
CA TYR A 19 11.25 -2.24 -15.82
C TYR A 19 11.74 -0.85 -15.41
N ALA A 20 12.97 -0.70 -14.93
CA ALA A 20 13.49 0.55 -14.40
C ALA A 20 13.43 1.69 -15.43
N GLU A 21 13.83 1.43 -16.66
CA GLU A 21 13.79 2.41 -17.76
C GLU A 21 12.34 2.78 -18.13
N LEU A 22 11.42 1.81 -18.16
CA LEU A 22 10.00 2.06 -18.43
C LEU A 22 9.38 2.95 -17.35
N TYR A 23 9.71 2.70 -16.07
CA TYR A 23 9.24 3.51 -14.95
C TYR A 23 9.80 4.94 -14.98
N ALA A 24 11.09 5.08 -15.34
CA ALA A 24 11.71 6.39 -15.52
C ALA A 24 11.06 7.16 -16.66
N LEU A 25 10.79 6.51 -17.80
CA LEU A 25 10.09 7.08 -18.94
C LEU A 25 8.65 7.51 -18.56
N ALA A 26 7.90 6.63 -17.90
CA ALA A 26 6.54 6.96 -17.45
C ALA A 26 6.50 8.25 -16.61
N ARG A 27 7.44 8.38 -15.67
CA ARG A 27 7.56 9.60 -14.84
C ARG A 27 7.94 10.83 -15.67
N SER A 28 8.83 10.71 -16.64
CA SER A 28 9.19 11.84 -17.53
C SER A 28 8.02 12.31 -18.37
N GLU A 29 7.06 11.41 -18.67
CA GLU A 29 5.81 11.72 -19.37
C GLU A 29 4.68 12.18 -18.42
N GLY A 30 4.99 12.41 -17.14
CA GLY A 30 4.03 12.88 -16.14
C GLY A 30 3.08 11.80 -15.59
N LEU A 31 3.33 10.53 -15.89
CA LEU A 31 2.58 9.41 -15.32
C LEU A 31 3.05 9.10 -13.90
N LYS A 32 2.13 8.64 -13.08
CA LYS A 32 2.41 8.12 -11.75
C LYS A 32 2.81 6.65 -11.79
N THR A 33 3.57 6.22 -10.80
CA THR A 33 4.13 4.87 -10.77
C THR A 33 3.78 4.17 -9.46
N THR A 34 3.32 2.92 -9.57
CA THR A 34 3.03 2.04 -8.45
C THR A 34 3.49 0.61 -8.76
N VAL A 35 3.55 -0.25 -7.77
CA VAL A 35 3.92 -1.66 -7.91
C VAL A 35 3.19 -2.47 -6.83
N HIS A 36 2.81 -3.70 -7.15
CA HIS A 36 2.41 -4.70 -6.17
C HIS A 36 3.67 -5.36 -5.61
N THR A 37 3.90 -5.24 -4.32
CA THR A 37 5.02 -5.89 -3.62
C THR A 37 4.75 -5.98 -2.11
N GLY A 38 5.48 -6.84 -1.42
CA GLY A 38 5.32 -7.04 0.03
C GLY A 38 4.03 -7.74 0.42
N GLU A 39 3.44 -8.49 -0.50
CA GLU A 39 2.31 -9.40 -0.29
C GLU A 39 2.81 -10.85 -0.25
N ASP A 40 3.12 -11.46 -1.39
CA ASP A 40 3.57 -12.84 -1.54
C ASP A 40 5.10 -12.99 -1.67
N GLY A 41 5.81 -11.90 -1.92
CA GLY A 41 7.26 -11.86 -2.00
C GLY A 41 7.98 -11.80 -0.65
N THR A 42 9.26 -11.47 -0.65
CA THR A 42 10.09 -11.33 0.54
C THR A 42 10.35 -9.87 0.90
N VAL A 43 10.87 -9.64 2.10
CA VAL A 43 11.33 -8.31 2.54
C VAL A 43 12.47 -7.82 1.65
N GLU A 44 13.39 -8.71 1.28
CA GLU A 44 14.53 -8.42 0.41
C GLU A 44 14.08 -8.02 -1.00
N GLU A 45 13.06 -8.69 -1.54
CA GLU A 45 12.44 -8.31 -2.81
C GLU A 45 11.85 -6.90 -2.72
N MET A 46 11.05 -6.62 -1.71
CA MET A 46 10.47 -5.30 -1.52
C MET A 46 11.56 -4.22 -1.39
N ALA A 47 12.64 -4.48 -0.63
CA ALA A 47 13.78 -3.58 -0.53
C ALA A 47 14.48 -3.35 -1.87
N HIS A 48 14.62 -4.39 -2.69
CA HIS A 48 15.17 -4.30 -4.05
C HIS A 48 14.28 -3.45 -4.97
N VAL A 49 12.98 -3.69 -4.96
CA VAL A 49 11.99 -2.89 -5.72
C VAL A 49 12.11 -1.40 -5.39
N LEU A 50 12.18 -1.05 -4.10
CA LEU A 50 12.35 0.34 -3.65
C LEU A 50 13.67 1.00 -4.08
N LYS A 51 14.68 0.18 -4.38
CA LYS A 51 15.97 0.64 -4.87
C LYS A 51 15.96 0.89 -6.37
N VAL A 52 15.29 0.04 -7.15
CA VAL A 52 15.39 0.05 -8.62
C VAL A 52 14.25 0.80 -9.30
N LEU A 53 13.05 0.84 -8.72
CA LEU A 53 11.91 1.52 -9.32
C LEU A 53 11.65 2.89 -8.69
N PRO A 54 11.48 3.94 -9.50
CA PRO A 54 11.02 5.24 -9.01
C PRO A 54 9.50 5.20 -8.79
N LEU A 55 9.06 5.10 -7.53
CA LEU A 55 7.66 4.90 -7.15
C LEU A 55 7.03 6.15 -6.54
N ASP A 56 5.71 6.32 -6.76
CA ASP A 56 4.88 7.31 -6.08
C ASP A 56 4.07 6.69 -4.93
N ARG A 57 3.73 5.40 -5.01
CA ARG A 57 3.10 4.60 -3.94
C ARG A 57 3.34 3.11 -4.15
N ILE A 58 2.90 2.29 -3.20
CA ILE A 58 3.04 0.83 -3.24
C ILE A 58 1.68 0.20 -2.96
N ASN A 59 1.28 -0.79 -3.76
CA ASN A 59 0.14 -1.63 -3.44
C ASN A 59 0.59 -2.77 -2.53
N HIS A 60 -0.20 -3.07 -1.51
CA HIS A 60 0.11 -3.92 -0.37
C HIS A 60 1.28 -3.39 0.47
N GLY A 61 2.41 -4.10 0.54
CA GLY A 61 3.54 -3.68 1.35
C GLY A 61 3.46 -4.12 2.81
N PHE A 62 2.54 -5.00 3.19
CA PHE A 62 2.37 -5.47 4.57
C PHE A 62 3.67 -6.01 5.18
N ARG A 63 4.52 -6.69 4.39
CA ARG A 63 5.75 -7.30 4.90
C ARG A 63 6.78 -6.29 5.42
N ALA A 64 6.63 -5.00 5.12
CA ALA A 64 7.54 -3.96 5.59
C ALA A 64 7.68 -3.92 7.12
N TYR A 65 6.63 -4.31 7.87
CA TYR A 65 6.68 -4.33 9.33
C TYR A 65 7.78 -5.23 9.92
N LYS A 66 8.29 -6.19 9.13
CA LYS A 66 9.33 -7.14 9.56
C LYS A 66 10.74 -6.58 9.51
N ASP A 67 10.94 -5.41 8.86
CA ASP A 67 12.26 -4.82 8.69
C ASP A 67 12.26 -3.32 9.02
N PRO A 68 12.87 -2.93 10.14
CA PRO A 68 12.98 -1.52 10.53
C PRO A 68 13.68 -0.63 9.49
N LYS A 69 14.66 -1.16 8.74
CA LYS A 69 15.36 -0.38 7.69
C LYS A 69 14.46 -0.15 6.48
N LEU A 70 13.62 -1.14 6.15
CA LEU A 70 12.65 -1.00 5.07
C LEU A 70 11.59 0.04 5.44
N MET A 71 11.09 0.02 6.68
CA MET A 71 10.16 1.04 7.19
C MET A 71 10.79 2.44 7.18
N GLU A 72 12.06 2.57 7.57
CA GLU A 72 12.79 3.83 7.48
C GLU A 72 12.89 4.32 6.02
N THR A 73 13.24 3.44 5.08
CA THR A 73 13.31 3.76 3.65
C THR A 73 11.95 4.24 3.10
N LEU A 74 10.86 3.59 3.47
CA LEU A 74 9.49 3.99 3.08
C LEU A 74 9.15 5.38 3.59
N ARG A 75 9.46 5.65 4.84
CA ARG A 75 9.27 6.96 5.48
C ARG A 75 10.09 8.05 4.80
N GLU A 76 11.40 7.84 4.59
CA GLU A 76 12.30 8.79 3.94
C GLU A 76 11.88 9.13 2.50
N LYS A 77 11.46 8.12 1.75
CA LYS A 77 10.92 8.28 0.39
C LYS A 77 9.50 8.85 0.37
N ASN A 78 8.87 9.01 1.54
CA ASN A 78 7.50 9.48 1.70
C ASN A 78 6.48 8.65 0.87
N LEU A 79 6.69 7.34 0.78
CA LEU A 79 5.82 6.44 0.05
C LEU A 79 4.63 6.02 0.89
N THR A 80 3.44 5.96 0.28
CA THR A 80 2.23 5.45 0.90
C THR A 80 1.99 4.01 0.50
N LEU A 81 1.75 3.14 1.48
CA LEU A 81 1.30 1.77 1.25
C LEU A 81 -0.22 1.74 1.08
N CYS A 82 -0.73 1.11 0.03
CA CYS A 82 -2.16 0.88 -0.18
C CYS A 82 -2.50 -0.53 0.32
N LEU A 83 -2.83 -0.64 1.60
CA LEU A 83 -3.05 -1.91 2.28
C LEU A 83 -4.46 -2.44 2.03
N ALA A 84 -4.60 -3.72 1.74
CA ALA A 84 -5.86 -4.40 1.50
C ALA A 84 -6.08 -5.53 2.53
N PRO A 85 -6.61 -5.21 3.72
CA PRO A 85 -6.71 -6.13 4.85
C PRO A 85 -7.40 -7.45 4.52
N THR A 86 -8.61 -7.42 3.96
CA THR A 86 -9.37 -8.64 3.61
C THR A 86 -8.62 -9.49 2.59
N SER A 87 -7.96 -8.89 1.58
CA SER A 87 -7.15 -9.63 0.61
C SER A 87 -6.01 -10.38 1.30
N ASN A 88 -5.23 -9.69 2.11
CA ASN A 88 -4.09 -10.28 2.79
C ASN A 88 -4.47 -11.32 3.86
N MET A 89 -5.66 -11.19 4.47
CA MET A 89 -6.23 -12.22 5.34
C MET A 89 -6.68 -13.45 4.53
N SER A 90 -7.32 -13.26 3.39
CA SER A 90 -7.78 -14.35 2.51
C SER A 90 -6.64 -15.21 1.96
N LEU A 91 -5.48 -14.60 1.77
CA LEU A 91 -4.25 -15.25 1.34
C LEU A 91 -3.40 -15.78 2.52
N ASN A 92 -3.90 -15.64 3.75
CA ASN A 92 -3.25 -16.08 4.99
C ASN A 92 -1.88 -15.42 5.25
N PHE A 93 -1.64 -14.22 4.72
CA PHE A 93 -0.47 -13.40 5.08
C PHE A 93 -0.70 -12.64 6.39
N ILE A 94 -1.95 -12.31 6.66
CA ILE A 94 -2.46 -11.83 7.95
C ILE A 94 -3.41 -12.90 8.47
N HIS A 95 -3.17 -13.42 9.67
CA HIS A 95 -3.83 -14.61 10.17
C HIS A 95 -5.20 -14.33 10.81
N ASP A 96 -5.31 -13.18 11.47
CA ASP A 96 -6.52 -12.76 12.19
C ASP A 96 -6.51 -11.24 12.43
N THR A 97 -7.56 -10.75 13.06
CA THR A 97 -7.72 -9.31 13.37
C THR A 97 -6.67 -8.80 14.36
N ALA A 98 -6.23 -9.63 15.32
CA ALA A 98 -5.19 -9.23 16.27
C ALA A 98 -3.84 -9.03 15.56
N HIS A 99 -3.46 -9.99 14.71
CA HIS A 99 -2.26 -9.88 13.88
C HIS A 99 -2.35 -8.67 12.91
N LEU A 100 -3.53 -8.40 12.34
CA LEU A 100 -3.75 -7.20 11.54
C LEU A 100 -3.45 -5.94 12.34
N GLY A 101 -4.00 -5.83 13.54
CA GLY A 101 -3.79 -4.71 14.44
C GLY A 101 -2.32 -4.50 14.77
N GLU A 102 -1.61 -5.56 15.15
CA GLU A 102 -0.17 -5.54 15.45
C GLU A 102 0.65 -5.00 14.27
N VAL A 103 0.40 -5.52 13.07
CA VAL A 103 1.13 -5.12 11.86
C VAL A 103 0.87 -3.65 11.53
N LEU A 104 -0.40 -3.23 11.51
CA LEU A 104 -0.76 -1.86 11.19
C LEU A 104 -0.23 -0.87 12.25
N ARG A 105 -0.29 -1.23 13.53
CA ARG A 105 0.25 -0.42 14.63
C ARG A 105 1.77 -0.26 14.49
N THR A 106 2.49 -1.34 14.18
CA THR A 106 3.93 -1.31 13.94
C THR A 106 4.30 -0.36 12.81
N LEU A 107 3.61 -0.42 11.68
CA LEU A 107 3.84 0.49 10.55
C LEU A 107 3.55 1.95 10.92
N TYR A 108 2.45 2.19 11.63
CA TYR A 108 2.03 3.53 12.03
C TYR A 108 3.04 4.17 12.99
N ASP A 109 3.48 3.44 14.02
CA ASP A 109 4.44 3.91 15.03
C ASP A 109 5.82 4.16 14.42
N ALA A 110 6.20 3.41 13.39
CA ALA A 110 7.41 3.67 12.61
C ALA A 110 7.30 4.90 11.69
N GLY A 111 6.12 5.55 11.62
CA GLY A 111 5.86 6.70 10.76
C GLY A 111 5.71 6.35 9.27
N VAL A 112 5.46 5.09 8.93
CA VAL A 112 5.16 4.66 7.57
C VAL A 112 3.74 5.10 7.21
N LYS A 113 3.60 5.82 6.11
CA LYS A 113 2.29 6.21 5.60
C LYS A 113 1.60 5.01 4.97
N PHE A 114 0.34 4.80 5.32
CA PHE A 114 -0.50 3.83 4.64
C PHE A 114 -1.95 4.29 4.57
N CYS A 115 -2.68 3.74 3.63
CA CYS A 115 -4.13 3.89 3.49
C CYS A 115 -4.78 2.52 3.31
N ILE A 116 -6.09 2.47 3.48
CA ILE A 116 -6.88 1.25 3.35
C ILE A 116 -7.46 1.17 1.94
N ASN A 117 -7.39 -0.02 1.36
CA ASN A 117 -7.86 -0.34 0.02
C ASN A 117 -8.63 -1.66 0.02
N THR A 118 -9.35 -1.94 -1.06
CA THR A 118 -10.21 -3.14 -1.20
C THR A 118 -9.58 -4.26 -2.01
N ASP A 119 -8.54 -3.96 -2.82
CA ASP A 119 -8.02 -4.86 -3.85
C ASP A 119 -9.15 -5.32 -4.81
N ASN A 120 -9.61 -6.56 -4.74
CA ASN A 120 -10.65 -7.15 -5.59
C ASN A 120 -12.02 -7.21 -4.87
N PRO A 121 -12.77 -6.11 -4.75
CA PRO A 121 -13.95 -6.06 -3.90
C PRO A 121 -15.05 -7.05 -4.30
N SER A 122 -15.24 -7.29 -5.59
CA SER A 122 -16.25 -8.24 -6.08
C SER A 122 -15.92 -9.68 -5.71
N MET A 123 -14.65 -10.08 -5.84
CA MET A 123 -14.19 -11.44 -5.51
C MET A 123 -14.16 -11.66 -4.00
N LEU A 124 -13.69 -10.67 -3.24
CA LEU A 124 -13.55 -10.73 -1.79
C LEU A 124 -14.86 -10.39 -1.04
N LYS A 125 -15.91 -9.96 -1.77
CA LYS A 125 -17.21 -9.54 -1.20
C LYS A 125 -17.08 -8.46 -0.14
N THR A 126 -16.13 -7.56 -0.34
CA THR A 126 -15.82 -6.42 0.53
C THR A 126 -16.10 -5.09 -0.17
N ASP A 127 -15.98 -4.01 0.57
CA ASP A 127 -16.03 -2.63 0.11
C ASP A 127 -15.17 -1.78 1.04
N LEU A 128 -14.89 -0.53 0.67
CA LEU A 128 -14.00 0.32 1.45
C LEU A 128 -14.51 0.56 2.88
N VAL A 129 -15.82 0.63 3.07
CA VAL A 129 -16.41 0.82 4.42
C VAL A 129 -16.10 -0.39 5.29
N LYS A 130 -16.30 -1.62 4.77
CA LYS A 130 -15.97 -2.86 5.50
C LYS A 130 -14.49 -2.97 5.82
N GLU A 131 -13.61 -2.59 4.89
CA GLU A 131 -12.16 -2.58 5.15
C GLU A 131 -11.78 -1.61 6.28
N VAL A 132 -12.35 -0.40 6.27
CA VAL A 132 -12.16 0.59 7.34
C VAL A 132 -12.69 0.08 8.67
N GLU A 133 -13.90 -0.52 8.69
CA GLU A 133 -14.47 -1.11 9.91
C GLU A 133 -13.66 -2.31 10.41
N LEU A 134 -13.09 -3.12 9.51
CA LEU A 134 -12.18 -4.20 9.89
C LEU A 134 -10.94 -3.65 10.61
N VAL A 135 -10.33 -2.58 10.08
CA VAL A 135 -9.19 -1.92 10.76
C VAL A 135 -9.63 -1.31 12.10
N ARG A 136 -10.80 -0.66 12.14
CA ARG A 136 -11.33 -0.08 13.39
C ARG A 136 -11.60 -1.17 14.45
N SER A 137 -12.05 -2.35 14.03
CA SER A 137 -12.34 -3.49 14.91
C SER A 137 -11.10 -4.08 15.58
N THR A 138 -9.88 -3.76 15.10
CA THR A 138 -8.63 -4.15 15.80
C THR A 138 -8.49 -3.47 17.15
N GLY A 139 -9.12 -2.29 17.34
CA GLY A 139 -9.02 -1.50 18.57
C GLY A 139 -7.70 -0.75 18.74
N GLU A 140 -6.79 -0.82 17.75
CA GLU A 140 -5.43 -0.27 17.84
C GLU A 140 -5.35 1.23 17.55
N PHE A 141 -6.40 1.83 16.96
CA PHE A 141 -6.37 3.20 16.48
C PHE A 141 -7.49 4.06 17.08
N SER A 142 -7.12 5.25 17.55
CA SER A 142 -8.07 6.31 17.88
C SER A 142 -8.77 6.85 16.63
N GLU A 143 -9.90 7.53 16.79
CA GLU A 143 -10.62 8.15 15.65
C GLU A 143 -9.78 9.21 14.93
N SER A 144 -8.87 9.91 15.61
CA SER A 144 -7.96 10.86 14.98
C SER A 144 -6.90 10.17 14.12
N GLU A 145 -6.37 9.02 14.56
CA GLU A 145 -5.44 8.21 13.76
C GLU A 145 -6.16 7.57 12.57
N MET A 146 -7.37 7.02 12.77
CA MET A 146 -8.20 6.52 11.67
C MET A 146 -8.47 7.60 10.61
N SER A 147 -8.77 8.83 11.05
CA SER A 147 -8.95 9.96 10.13
C SER A 147 -7.67 10.27 9.33
N THR A 148 -6.49 10.11 9.93
CA THR A 148 -5.20 10.28 9.26
C THR A 148 -4.97 9.19 8.22
N ILE A 149 -5.25 7.93 8.57
CA ILE A 149 -5.14 6.77 7.67
C ILE A 149 -6.08 6.93 6.46
N ILE A 150 -7.33 7.32 6.69
CA ILE A 150 -8.31 7.54 5.62
C ILE A 150 -7.87 8.69 4.71
N ARG A 151 -7.38 9.79 5.28
CA ARG A 151 -6.89 10.95 4.51
C ARG A 151 -5.71 10.58 3.62
N ALA A 152 -4.81 9.72 4.09
CA ALA A 152 -3.68 9.25 3.30
C ALA A 152 -4.11 8.59 1.99
N GLY A 153 -5.30 7.97 1.92
CA GLY A 153 -5.86 7.41 0.70
C GLY A 153 -6.18 8.47 -0.37
N PHE A 154 -6.71 9.62 0.05
CA PHE A 154 -6.96 10.73 -0.87
C PHE A 154 -5.64 11.38 -1.33
N GLU A 155 -4.68 11.52 -0.42
CA GLU A 155 -3.36 12.08 -0.74
C GLU A 155 -2.56 11.18 -1.68
N ALA A 156 -2.70 9.86 -1.56
CA ALA A 156 -2.05 8.87 -2.42
C ALA A 156 -2.77 8.67 -3.77
N SER A 157 -3.94 9.30 -3.97
CA SER A 157 -4.70 9.17 -5.24
C SER A 157 -3.92 9.77 -6.41
N PHE A 158 -3.86 9.03 -7.51
CA PHE A 158 -3.29 9.52 -8.76
C PHE A 158 -4.25 10.42 -9.55
N VAL A 159 -5.52 10.42 -9.16
CA VAL A 159 -6.53 11.32 -9.73
C VAL A 159 -6.57 12.57 -8.87
N PRO A 160 -6.37 13.76 -9.44
CA PRO A 160 -6.47 15.01 -8.69
C PRO A 160 -7.85 15.12 -8.03
N THR A 161 -7.88 15.30 -6.72
CA THR A 161 -9.10 15.68 -6.03
C THR A 161 -9.49 17.09 -6.49
N GLN A 162 -10.67 17.24 -7.11
CA GLN A 162 -11.14 18.55 -7.50
C GLN A 162 -11.49 19.36 -6.24
N PRO A 163 -10.85 20.53 -6.02
CA PRO A 163 -11.23 21.38 -4.91
C PRO A 163 -12.71 21.78 -5.04
N GLY A 164 -13.50 21.53 -4.01
CA GLY A 164 -14.92 21.94 -3.95
C GLY A 164 -15.95 20.88 -4.32
N LYS A 165 -15.57 19.67 -4.76
CA LYS A 165 -16.48 18.54 -4.72
C LYS A 165 -16.24 17.77 -3.43
N ASN A 166 -17.13 17.96 -2.45
CA ASN A 166 -17.20 17.10 -1.28
C ASN A 166 -17.44 15.66 -1.77
N LEU A 167 -16.40 14.84 -1.78
CA LEU A 167 -16.48 13.39 -2.00
C LEU A 167 -16.89 12.65 -0.71
N TYR A 168 -17.31 13.41 0.29
CA TYR A 168 -17.80 12.90 1.56
C TYR A 168 -19.33 12.97 1.55
N LEU A 169 -19.95 11.90 1.22
CA LEU A 169 -21.32 11.58 1.62
C LEU A 169 -21.25 10.42 2.62
#